data_1001f147a7a1a4f0444f15191883b9b4
#
_entry.id   1001f147a7a1a4f0444f15191883b9b4
#
_cell.length_a   1.000
_cell.length_b   1.000
_cell.length_c   1.000
_cell.angle_alpha   90.00
_cell.angle_beta   90.00
_cell.angle_gamma   90.00
#
_symmetry.space_group_name_H-M   'P 1'
#
loop_
_entity.id
_entity.type
_entity.pdbx_description
1 polymer ?
#
loop_
_entity_poly.entity_id
_entity_poly.type
_entity_poly.pdbx_seq_one_letter_code
_entity_poly.pdbx_strand_id
1 'polypeptide(L)'
;TKRVDMPQVLGSLLAGLLLGPSILNLVQPSDFLAMLSELGVVVLMFGAGLQTDIQELKKSGKAAFFIALIGVLVPLAGGYVLAEVFNHGGSFLENMFVGTVFTATSVSISVETLKEMGKLSTRSGNAILGAALIDDILGLILLTLITSASDSSISLGIVMIKIVAFFVVTGVAGYFLHGLIQRWMNSASWNRKRFAVISLAFCFFYAYVAEEVFGVADI
;
A
#
# COMPACT_ATOMS: atom_id res chain seq x y z
N THR A 1 -7.83 -18.03 -15.88
CA THR A 1 -7.15 -18.24 -14.61
C THR A 1 -7.79 -19.36 -13.77
N LYS A 2 -9.11 -19.33 -13.52
CA LYS A 2 -9.79 -20.39 -12.71
C LYS A 2 -9.59 -21.85 -13.19
N ARG A 3 -9.33 -22.07 -14.49
CA ARG A 3 -9.06 -23.42 -15.04
C ARG A 3 -7.60 -23.88 -14.85
N VAL A 4 -6.72 -22.99 -14.42
CA VAL A 4 -5.25 -23.23 -14.32
C VAL A 4 -4.78 -22.99 -12.88
N ASP A 5 -5.70 -22.89 -11.91
CA ASP A 5 -5.44 -22.59 -10.49
C ASP A 5 -4.47 -21.42 -10.25
N MET A 6 -4.54 -20.40 -11.12
CA MET A 6 -3.70 -19.22 -11.02
C MET A 6 -4.51 -18.03 -10.49
N PRO A 7 -3.91 -17.16 -9.66
CA PRO A 7 -4.55 -15.94 -9.17
C PRO A 7 -5.12 -15.09 -10.30
N GLN A 8 -6.29 -14.48 -10.08
CA GLN A 8 -6.96 -13.64 -11.09
C GLN A 8 -6.11 -12.40 -11.44
N VAL A 9 -5.36 -11.90 -10.47
CA VAL A 9 -4.41 -10.79 -10.66
C VAL A 9 -3.42 -11.08 -11.80
N LEU A 10 -2.90 -12.31 -11.87
CA LEU A 10 -1.99 -12.68 -12.96
C LEU A 10 -2.67 -12.62 -14.32
N GLY A 11 -3.95 -13.02 -14.39
CA GLY A 11 -4.75 -12.89 -15.61
C GLY A 11 -4.97 -11.44 -16.03
N SER A 12 -5.23 -10.56 -15.07
CA SER A 12 -5.39 -9.13 -15.33
C SER A 12 -4.09 -8.49 -15.83
N LEU A 13 -2.94 -8.85 -15.22
CA LEU A 13 -1.63 -8.39 -15.67
C LEU A 13 -1.30 -8.86 -17.09
N LEU A 14 -1.55 -10.13 -17.38
CA LEU A 14 -1.35 -10.67 -18.73
C LEU A 14 -2.29 -10.01 -19.76
N ALA A 15 -3.55 -9.77 -19.40
CA ALA A 15 -4.47 -9.04 -20.24
C ALA A 15 -4.01 -7.61 -20.50
N GLY A 16 -3.54 -6.91 -19.47
CA GLY A 16 -2.96 -5.57 -19.60
C GLY A 16 -1.73 -5.54 -20.51
N LEU A 17 -0.84 -6.51 -20.38
CA LEU A 17 0.34 -6.64 -21.24
C LEU A 17 -0.04 -6.92 -22.70
N LEU A 18 -1.02 -7.80 -22.93
CA LEU A 18 -1.48 -8.15 -24.28
C LEU A 18 -2.21 -6.99 -24.97
N LEU A 19 -3.13 -6.31 -24.24
CA LEU A 19 -3.95 -5.23 -24.81
C LEU A 19 -3.24 -3.88 -24.83
N GLY A 20 -2.24 -3.72 -23.96
CA GLY A 20 -1.48 -2.49 -23.81
C GLY A 20 -0.50 -2.22 -24.96
N PRO A 21 0.28 -1.13 -24.83
CA PRO A 21 1.20 -0.69 -25.89
C PRO A 21 2.34 -1.67 -26.18
N SER A 22 2.58 -2.63 -25.28
CA SER A 22 3.69 -3.58 -25.41
C SER A 22 3.48 -4.64 -26.50
N ILE A 23 2.21 -5.06 -26.78
CA ILE A 23 1.93 -6.15 -27.74
C ILE A 23 0.89 -5.72 -28.78
N LEU A 24 -0.38 -5.58 -28.41
CA LEU A 24 -1.45 -5.28 -29.36
C LEU A 24 -1.70 -3.78 -29.54
N ASN A 25 -1.25 -2.95 -28.60
CA ASN A 25 -1.41 -1.50 -28.63
C ASN A 25 -2.88 -1.03 -28.83
N LEU A 26 -3.83 -1.80 -28.30
CA LEU A 26 -5.26 -1.50 -28.38
C LEU A 26 -5.69 -0.51 -27.30
N VAL A 27 -5.03 -0.54 -26.15
CA VAL A 27 -5.29 0.34 -25.01
C VAL A 27 -4.06 1.20 -24.78
N GLN A 28 -4.22 2.52 -24.93
CA GLN A 28 -3.16 3.49 -24.71
C GLN A 28 -3.22 4.01 -23.26
N PRO A 29 -2.07 4.33 -22.63
CA PRO A 29 -2.05 5.05 -21.38
C PRO A 29 -2.80 6.38 -21.51
N SER A 30 -3.65 6.68 -20.52
CA SER A 30 -4.38 7.94 -20.43
C SER A 30 -4.58 8.31 -18.98
N ASP A 31 -4.72 9.62 -18.70
CA ASP A 31 -4.97 10.13 -17.36
C ASP A 31 -6.22 9.50 -16.72
N PHE A 32 -7.24 9.26 -17.55
CA PHE A 32 -8.47 8.58 -17.11
C PHE A 32 -8.19 7.16 -16.61
N LEU A 33 -7.38 6.38 -17.32
CA LEU A 33 -7.02 5.02 -16.88
C LEU A 33 -6.13 5.03 -15.64
N ALA A 34 -5.23 6.00 -15.53
CA ALA A 34 -4.42 6.19 -14.32
C ALA A 34 -5.32 6.47 -13.11
N MET A 35 -6.18 7.48 -13.18
CA MET A 35 -7.13 7.80 -12.10
C MET A 35 -8.04 6.64 -11.74
N LEU A 36 -8.53 5.89 -12.73
CA LEU A 36 -9.37 4.71 -12.48
C LEU A 36 -8.61 3.59 -11.77
N SER A 37 -7.32 3.40 -12.09
CA SER A 37 -6.48 2.42 -11.41
C SER A 37 -6.21 2.80 -9.96
N GLU A 38 -5.94 4.07 -9.66
CA GLU A 38 -5.77 4.60 -8.31
C GLU A 38 -7.02 4.39 -7.46
N LEU A 39 -8.19 4.75 -7.99
CA LEU A 39 -9.47 4.48 -7.33
C LEU A 39 -9.68 2.99 -7.06
N GLY A 40 -9.27 2.13 -8.00
CA GLY A 40 -9.33 0.68 -7.85
C GLY A 40 -8.46 0.18 -6.69
N VAL A 41 -7.23 0.69 -6.58
CA VAL A 41 -6.29 0.34 -5.48
C VAL A 41 -6.85 0.80 -4.13
N VAL A 42 -7.35 2.03 -4.03
CA VAL A 42 -7.96 2.57 -2.80
C VAL A 42 -9.11 1.68 -2.31
N VAL A 43 -10.03 1.31 -3.20
CA VAL A 43 -11.17 0.42 -2.86
C VAL A 43 -10.70 -0.98 -2.46
N LEU A 44 -9.72 -1.53 -3.15
CA LEU A 44 -9.14 -2.84 -2.87
C LEU A 44 -8.49 -2.87 -1.48
N MET A 45 -7.66 -1.86 -1.16
CA MET A 45 -6.99 -1.73 0.13
C MET A 45 -7.99 -1.52 1.28
N PHE A 46 -9.00 -0.68 1.07
CA PHE A 46 -10.08 -0.49 2.04
C PHE A 46 -10.84 -1.80 2.31
N GLY A 47 -11.16 -2.55 1.25
CA GLY A 47 -11.80 -3.85 1.37
C GLY A 47 -10.94 -4.89 2.11
N ALA A 48 -9.63 -4.86 1.93
CA ALA A 48 -8.68 -5.68 2.68
C ALA A 48 -8.62 -5.26 4.16
N GLY A 49 -8.58 -3.96 4.42
CA GLY A 49 -8.62 -3.40 5.77
C GLY A 49 -9.88 -3.83 6.55
N LEU A 50 -11.05 -3.81 5.91
CA LEU A 50 -12.31 -4.28 6.52
C LEU A 50 -12.30 -5.78 6.86
N GLN A 51 -11.52 -6.59 6.19
CA GLN A 51 -11.39 -8.04 6.41
C GLN A 51 -10.26 -8.38 7.40
N THR A 52 -9.47 -7.39 7.81
CA THR A 52 -8.32 -7.60 8.69
C THR A 52 -8.73 -7.68 10.15
N ASP A 53 -8.29 -8.72 10.85
CA ASP A 53 -8.45 -8.83 12.29
C ASP A 53 -7.31 -8.11 13.01
N ILE A 54 -7.63 -7.00 13.69
CA ILE A 54 -6.67 -6.17 14.42
C ILE A 54 -5.99 -6.96 15.56
N GLN A 55 -6.69 -7.91 16.19
CA GLN A 55 -6.10 -8.70 17.27
C GLN A 55 -5.05 -9.67 16.73
N GLU A 56 -5.34 -10.33 15.63
CA GLU A 56 -4.38 -11.22 14.96
C GLU A 56 -3.20 -10.44 14.35
N LEU A 57 -3.46 -9.24 13.81
CA LEU A 57 -2.42 -8.35 13.33
C LEU A 57 -1.45 -7.95 14.47
N LYS A 58 -1.98 -7.61 15.66
CA LYS A 58 -1.15 -7.31 16.85
C LYS A 58 -0.31 -8.52 17.28
N LYS A 59 -0.87 -9.73 17.26
CA LYS A 59 -0.12 -10.97 17.60
C LYS A 59 1.01 -11.23 16.61
N SER A 60 0.83 -10.88 15.35
CA SER A 60 1.81 -11.07 14.28
C SER A 60 2.84 -9.93 14.20
N GLY A 61 2.68 -8.84 14.95
CA GLY A 61 3.43 -7.60 14.81
C GLY A 61 4.96 -7.75 14.87
N LYS A 62 5.48 -8.60 15.77
CA LYS A 62 6.93 -8.87 15.82
C LYS A 62 7.43 -9.55 14.55
N ALA A 63 6.71 -10.56 14.06
CA ALA A 63 7.06 -11.25 12.83
C ALA A 63 6.96 -10.28 11.64
N ALA A 64 5.89 -9.50 11.55
CA ALA A 64 5.68 -8.49 10.53
C ALA A 64 6.83 -7.46 10.49
N PHE A 65 7.27 -6.97 11.65
CA PHE A 65 8.39 -6.02 11.75
C PHE A 65 9.70 -6.60 11.21
N PHE A 66 10.07 -7.82 11.60
CA PHE A 66 11.30 -8.44 11.10
C PHE A 66 11.23 -8.79 9.62
N ILE A 67 10.07 -9.22 9.14
CA ILE A 67 9.85 -9.49 7.71
C ILE A 67 10.02 -8.19 6.91
N ALA A 68 9.39 -7.10 7.33
CA ALA A 68 9.51 -5.79 6.68
C ALA A 68 10.96 -5.28 6.72
N LEU A 69 11.61 -5.34 7.87
CA LEU A 69 12.98 -4.87 8.01
C LEU A 69 13.96 -5.60 7.07
N ILE A 70 13.84 -6.92 6.99
CA ILE A 70 14.66 -7.73 6.06
C ILE A 70 14.22 -7.44 4.62
N GLY A 71 12.91 -7.32 4.37
CA GLY A 71 12.32 -6.98 3.08
C GLY A 71 12.79 -5.65 2.52
N VAL A 72 13.11 -4.68 3.37
CA VAL A 72 13.70 -3.39 2.98
C VAL A 72 15.22 -3.49 2.84
N LEU A 73 15.92 -4.02 3.85
CA LEU A 73 17.38 -3.98 3.89
C LEU A 73 18.04 -4.83 2.80
N VAL A 74 17.48 -6.00 2.49
CA VAL A 74 18.07 -6.90 1.48
C VAL A 74 17.94 -6.33 0.06
N PRO A 75 16.73 -5.89 -0.40
CA PRO A 75 16.61 -5.24 -1.71
C PRO A 75 17.38 -3.92 -1.79
N LEU A 76 17.42 -3.12 -0.73
CA LEU A 76 18.20 -1.90 -0.67
C LEU A 76 19.68 -2.18 -0.94
N ALA A 77 20.26 -3.12 -0.19
CA ALA A 77 21.66 -3.49 -0.35
C ALA A 77 21.92 -4.11 -1.73
N GLY A 78 21.04 -5.00 -2.21
CA GLY A 78 21.15 -5.61 -3.53
C GLY A 78 21.04 -4.59 -4.65
N GLY A 79 20.06 -3.67 -4.57
CA GLY A 79 19.86 -2.59 -5.54
C GLY A 79 21.03 -1.61 -5.55
N TYR A 80 21.57 -1.25 -4.38
CA TYR A 80 22.77 -0.43 -4.26
C TYR A 80 23.97 -1.09 -4.95
N VAL A 81 24.24 -2.37 -4.66
CA VAL A 81 25.35 -3.10 -5.27
C VAL A 81 25.19 -3.22 -6.79
N LEU A 82 23.98 -3.49 -7.27
CA LEU A 82 23.70 -3.50 -8.71
C LEU A 82 23.94 -2.13 -9.34
N ALA A 83 23.47 -1.05 -8.68
CA ALA A 83 23.72 0.30 -9.17
C ALA A 83 25.20 0.62 -9.23
N GLU A 84 26.00 0.27 -8.21
CA GLU A 84 27.45 0.46 -8.18
C GLU A 84 28.15 -0.25 -9.34
N VAL A 85 27.69 -1.45 -9.68
CA VAL A 85 28.27 -2.24 -10.78
C VAL A 85 27.91 -1.68 -12.15
N PHE A 86 26.68 -1.23 -12.36
CA PHE A 86 26.18 -0.81 -13.68
C PHE A 86 26.26 0.70 -13.91
N ASN A 87 26.22 1.51 -12.88
CA ASN A 87 26.33 2.96 -12.93
C ASN A 87 27.75 3.42 -12.58
N HIS A 88 28.72 3.09 -13.44
CA HIS A 88 30.13 3.43 -13.24
C HIS A 88 30.31 4.95 -13.11
N GLY A 89 30.63 5.44 -11.91
CA GLY A 89 30.83 6.84 -11.60
C GLY A 89 29.60 7.55 -11.03
N GLY A 90 28.52 6.83 -10.75
CA GLY A 90 27.37 7.35 -10.00
C GLY A 90 27.74 7.74 -8.57
N SER A 91 27.11 8.78 -8.05
CA SER A 91 27.30 9.19 -6.66
C SER A 91 26.69 8.15 -5.68
N PHE A 92 27.15 8.17 -4.43
CA PHE A 92 26.59 7.34 -3.38
C PHE A 92 25.06 7.52 -3.24
N LEU A 93 24.56 8.77 -3.34
CA LEU A 93 23.14 9.08 -3.23
C LEU A 93 22.33 8.53 -4.42
N GLU A 94 22.86 8.61 -5.63
CA GLU A 94 22.21 8.03 -6.81
C GLU A 94 22.08 6.52 -6.68
N ASN A 95 23.14 5.83 -6.27
CA ASN A 95 23.12 4.38 -6.09
C ASN A 95 22.20 3.96 -4.93
N MET A 96 22.16 4.73 -3.84
CA MET A 96 21.21 4.54 -2.75
C MET A 96 19.76 4.78 -3.18
N PHE A 97 19.51 5.77 -4.04
CA PHE A 97 18.18 6.01 -4.61
C PHE A 97 17.71 4.79 -5.43
N VAL A 98 18.58 4.26 -6.29
CA VAL A 98 18.28 3.02 -7.03
C VAL A 98 17.99 1.88 -6.06
N GLY A 99 18.80 1.70 -5.02
CA GLY A 99 18.56 0.71 -3.97
C GLY A 99 17.19 0.87 -3.33
N THR A 100 16.76 2.11 -3.06
CA THR A 100 15.44 2.41 -2.48
C THR A 100 14.31 2.03 -3.44
N VAL A 101 14.44 2.27 -4.74
CA VAL A 101 13.44 1.84 -5.73
C VAL A 101 13.21 0.33 -5.67
N PHE A 102 14.26 -0.46 -5.41
CA PHE A 102 14.13 -1.91 -5.27
C PHE A 102 13.42 -2.36 -3.98
N THR A 103 13.26 -1.48 -2.98
CA THR A 103 12.52 -1.84 -1.76
C THR A 103 11.00 -1.73 -1.94
N ALA A 104 10.52 -0.97 -2.91
CA ALA A 104 9.10 -0.76 -3.12
C ALA A 104 8.38 -2.07 -3.48
N THR A 105 7.46 -2.51 -2.63
CA THR A 105 6.73 -3.77 -2.76
C THR A 105 5.25 -3.53 -3.01
N SER A 106 4.63 -4.26 -3.96
CA SER A 106 3.19 -4.15 -4.22
C SER A 106 2.37 -4.90 -3.18
N VAL A 107 1.82 -4.17 -2.21
CA VAL A 107 0.87 -4.70 -1.22
C VAL A 107 -0.39 -5.23 -1.89
N SER A 108 -0.91 -4.52 -2.90
CA SER A 108 -2.16 -4.84 -3.60
C SER A 108 -2.16 -6.25 -4.20
N ILE A 109 -1.07 -6.64 -4.86
CA ILE A 109 -0.95 -7.97 -5.47
C ILE A 109 -0.93 -9.06 -4.39
N SER A 110 -0.17 -8.84 -3.31
CA SER A 110 -0.08 -9.79 -2.20
C SER A 110 -1.42 -9.98 -1.50
N VAL A 111 -2.12 -8.88 -1.23
CA VAL A 111 -3.45 -8.89 -0.58
C VAL A 111 -4.47 -9.62 -1.43
N GLU A 112 -4.57 -9.28 -2.73
CA GLU A 112 -5.56 -9.91 -3.60
C GLU A 112 -5.29 -11.40 -3.77
N THR A 113 -4.02 -11.79 -3.93
CA THR A 113 -3.62 -13.20 -3.99
C THR A 113 -4.00 -13.95 -2.71
N LEU A 114 -3.68 -13.40 -1.53
CA LEU A 114 -4.05 -14.00 -0.24
C LEU A 114 -5.55 -14.11 -0.06
N LYS A 115 -6.30 -13.12 -0.52
CA LYS A 115 -7.76 -13.09 -0.48
C LYS A 115 -8.36 -14.16 -1.39
N GLU A 116 -7.89 -14.30 -2.62
CA GLU A 116 -8.32 -15.35 -3.55
C GLU A 116 -8.04 -16.75 -3.03
N MET A 117 -6.90 -16.93 -2.36
CA MET A 117 -6.54 -18.20 -1.70
C MET A 117 -7.31 -18.46 -0.41
N GLY A 118 -8.12 -17.51 0.09
CA GLY A 118 -8.78 -17.59 1.39
C GLY A 118 -7.80 -17.61 2.57
N LYS A 119 -6.60 -17.04 2.39
CA LYS A 119 -5.51 -17.06 3.39
C LYS A 119 -5.26 -15.70 4.05
N LEU A 120 -6.01 -14.64 3.68
CA LEU A 120 -5.80 -13.29 4.18
C LEU A 120 -5.92 -13.22 5.72
N SER A 121 -6.92 -13.86 6.32
CA SER A 121 -7.15 -13.89 7.77
C SER A 121 -6.36 -14.96 8.52
N THR A 122 -5.43 -15.65 7.88
CA THR A 122 -4.52 -16.59 8.56
C THR A 122 -3.39 -15.83 9.27
N ARG A 123 -2.70 -16.51 10.21
CA ARG A 123 -1.53 -15.93 10.89
C ARG A 123 -0.46 -15.46 9.92
N SER A 124 -0.19 -16.24 8.87
CA SER A 124 0.77 -15.87 7.83
C SER A 124 0.26 -14.71 6.98
N GLY A 125 -1.04 -14.71 6.60
CA GLY A 125 -1.65 -13.60 5.86
C GLY A 125 -1.59 -12.28 6.64
N ASN A 126 -1.94 -12.31 7.93
CA ASN A 126 -1.83 -11.14 8.80
C ASN A 126 -0.37 -10.67 8.99
N ALA A 127 0.60 -11.61 9.05
CA ALA A 127 2.01 -11.24 9.13
C ALA A 127 2.50 -10.58 7.83
N ILE A 128 2.12 -11.08 6.67
CA ILE A 128 2.44 -10.51 5.36
C ILE A 128 1.80 -9.12 5.22
N LEU A 129 0.50 -8.99 5.54
CA LEU A 129 -0.19 -7.70 5.50
C LEU A 129 0.45 -6.68 6.44
N GLY A 130 0.74 -7.08 7.67
CA GLY A 130 1.42 -6.22 8.64
C GLY A 130 2.84 -5.84 8.21
N ALA A 131 3.57 -6.77 7.59
CA ALA A 131 4.89 -6.49 7.04
C ALA A 131 4.82 -5.47 5.89
N ALA A 132 3.86 -5.63 5.00
CA ALA A 132 3.66 -4.71 3.89
C ALA A 132 3.33 -3.27 4.35
N LEU A 133 2.46 -3.13 5.36
CA LEU A 133 2.17 -1.81 5.97
C LEU A 133 3.41 -1.15 6.60
N ILE A 134 4.28 -1.95 7.24
CA ILE A 134 5.52 -1.45 7.84
C ILE A 134 6.54 -1.12 6.73
N ASP A 135 6.59 -1.92 5.69
CA ASP A 135 7.45 -1.75 4.51
C ASP A 135 7.18 -0.42 3.82
N ASP A 136 5.92 -0.09 3.58
CA ASP A 136 5.51 1.20 3.00
C ASP A 136 6.00 2.39 3.83
N ILE A 137 5.86 2.31 5.17
CA ILE A 137 6.35 3.35 6.09
C ILE A 137 7.88 3.46 6.03
N LEU A 138 8.58 2.32 6.04
CA LEU A 138 10.05 2.29 5.97
C LEU A 138 10.55 2.80 4.61
N GLY A 139 9.88 2.44 3.52
CA GLY A 139 10.16 2.92 2.18
C GLY A 139 10.02 4.44 2.07
N LEU A 140 8.93 5.00 2.63
CA LEU A 140 8.71 6.44 2.70
C LEU A 140 9.81 7.16 3.49
N ILE A 141 10.16 6.63 4.66
CA ILE A 141 11.24 7.18 5.48
C ILE A 141 12.56 7.17 4.72
N LEU A 142 12.87 6.05 4.09
CA LEU A 142 14.12 5.86 3.34
C LEU A 142 14.19 6.80 2.12
N LEU A 143 13.11 6.88 1.34
CA LEU A 143 13.00 7.79 0.21
C LEU A 143 13.19 9.25 0.67
N THR A 144 12.52 9.64 1.75
CA THR A 144 12.64 10.99 2.32
C THR A 144 14.05 11.29 2.82
N LEU A 145 14.73 10.31 3.42
CA LEU A 145 16.13 10.46 3.85
C LEU A 145 17.04 10.76 2.67
N ILE A 146 16.90 10.02 1.58
CA ILE A 146 17.75 10.15 0.40
C ILE A 146 17.46 11.44 -0.35
N THR A 147 16.17 11.78 -0.54
CA THR A 147 15.77 13.02 -1.20
C THR A 147 16.16 14.26 -0.40
N SER A 148 16.00 14.22 0.94
CA SER A 148 16.44 15.30 1.83
C SER A 148 17.97 15.45 1.86
N ALA A 149 18.73 14.39 1.66
CA ALA A 149 20.18 14.45 1.53
C ALA A 149 20.63 15.07 0.19
N SER A 150 19.81 14.94 -0.84
CA SER A 150 20.04 15.53 -2.17
C SER A 150 19.53 16.98 -2.26
N ASP A 151 18.42 17.28 -1.60
CA ASP A 151 17.78 18.61 -1.59
C ASP A 151 17.44 19.04 -0.15
N SER A 152 18.16 20.02 0.35
CA SER A 152 17.98 20.58 1.70
C SER A 152 16.65 21.32 1.91
N SER A 153 15.85 21.52 0.87
CA SER A 153 14.50 22.08 0.98
C SER A 153 13.50 21.09 1.59
N ILE A 154 13.77 19.80 1.53
CA ILE A 154 12.92 18.74 2.07
C ILE A 154 13.31 18.45 3.52
N SER A 155 12.42 18.77 4.45
CA SER A 155 12.66 18.54 5.87
C SER A 155 12.15 17.17 6.30
N LEU A 156 13.06 16.25 6.59
CA LEU A 156 12.75 14.93 7.15
C LEU A 156 11.86 15.03 8.40
N GLY A 157 12.11 16.03 9.27
CA GLY A 157 11.32 16.23 10.49
C GLY A 157 9.85 16.53 10.19
N ILE A 158 9.56 17.34 9.18
CA ILE A 158 8.18 17.65 8.78
C ILE A 158 7.47 16.41 8.25
N VAL A 159 8.14 15.61 7.41
CA VAL A 159 7.55 14.37 6.87
C VAL A 159 7.27 13.38 7.99
N MET A 160 8.21 13.17 8.91
CA MET A 160 7.99 12.28 10.06
C MET A 160 6.84 12.74 10.94
N ILE A 161 6.70 14.06 11.19
CA ILE A 161 5.55 14.61 11.94
C ILE A 161 4.24 14.36 11.20
N LYS A 162 4.20 14.54 9.87
CA LYS A 162 3.01 14.28 9.06
C LYS A 162 2.58 12.81 9.13
N ILE A 163 3.53 11.86 9.01
CA ILE A 163 3.27 10.42 9.11
C ILE A 163 2.70 10.08 10.50
N VAL A 164 3.34 10.53 11.58
CA VAL A 164 2.87 10.29 12.94
C VAL A 164 1.51 10.92 13.17
N ALA A 165 1.31 12.17 12.74
CA ALA A 165 0.04 12.87 12.84
C ALA A 165 -1.07 12.13 12.08
N PHE A 166 -0.79 11.63 10.89
CA PHE A 166 -1.72 10.82 10.10
C PHE A 166 -2.16 9.58 10.88
N PHE A 167 -1.24 8.78 11.41
CA PHE A 167 -1.59 7.58 12.17
C PHE A 167 -2.35 7.89 13.47
N VAL A 168 -2.00 8.96 14.17
CA VAL A 168 -2.71 9.38 15.39
C VAL A 168 -4.13 9.84 15.06
N VAL A 169 -4.29 10.74 14.10
CA VAL A 169 -5.60 11.25 13.68
C VAL A 169 -6.47 10.12 13.18
N THR A 170 -5.93 9.25 12.35
CA THR A 170 -6.56 8.07 11.77
C THR A 170 -7.01 7.08 12.85
N GLY A 171 -6.13 6.76 13.79
CA GLY A 171 -6.43 5.85 14.89
C GLY A 171 -7.53 6.40 15.82
N VAL A 172 -7.46 7.68 16.14
CA VAL A 172 -8.49 8.36 16.97
C VAL A 172 -9.80 8.44 16.22
N ALA A 173 -9.80 8.87 14.97
CA ALA A 173 -11.02 8.92 14.14
C ALA A 173 -11.65 7.53 13.99
N GLY A 174 -10.86 6.49 13.71
CA GLY A 174 -11.32 5.11 13.61
C GLY A 174 -11.95 4.59 14.89
N TYR A 175 -11.36 4.91 16.05
CA TYR A 175 -11.93 4.54 17.35
C TYR A 175 -13.32 5.15 17.59
N PHE A 176 -13.48 6.45 17.30
CA PHE A 176 -14.77 7.11 17.45
C PHE A 176 -15.81 6.63 16.42
N LEU A 177 -15.38 6.45 15.18
CA LEU A 177 -16.24 5.97 14.10
C LEU A 177 -16.72 4.55 14.33
N HIS A 178 -15.88 3.66 14.89
CA HIS A 178 -16.30 2.31 15.24
C HIS A 178 -17.52 2.31 16.14
N GLY A 179 -17.53 3.13 17.20
CA GLY A 179 -18.67 3.26 18.10
C GLY A 179 -19.94 3.82 17.44
N LEU A 180 -19.77 4.78 16.53
CA LEU A 180 -20.86 5.38 15.77
C LEU A 180 -21.47 4.38 14.77
N ILE A 181 -20.63 3.68 14.02
CA ILE A 181 -21.05 2.68 13.04
C ILE A 181 -21.76 1.51 13.73
N GLN A 182 -21.25 1.01 14.87
CA GLN A 182 -21.92 -0.04 15.63
C GLN A 182 -23.32 0.38 16.09
N ARG A 183 -23.50 1.60 16.58
CA ARG A 183 -24.84 2.13 16.98
C ARG A 183 -25.79 2.19 15.79
N TRP A 184 -25.30 2.59 14.63
CA TRP A 184 -26.07 2.66 13.40
C TRP A 184 -26.43 1.27 12.86
N MET A 185 -25.52 0.33 12.88
CA MET A 185 -25.76 -1.05 12.43
C MET A 185 -26.79 -1.80 13.29
N ASN A 186 -26.85 -1.53 14.57
CA ASN A 186 -27.80 -2.15 15.49
C ASN A 186 -29.22 -1.56 15.38
N SER A 187 -29.41 -0.50 14.60
CA SER A 187 -30.73 0.06 14.31
C SER A 187 -31.44 -0.82 13.27
N ALA A 188 -32.62 -1.33 13.62
CA ALA A 188 -33.42 -2.32 12.87
C ALA A 188 -33.85 -1.94 11.43
N SER A 189 -33.54 -0.72 10.97
CA SER A 189 -33.95 -0.20 9.65
C SER A 189 -32.82 -0.14 8.61
N TRP A 190 -31.62 -0.69 8.90
CA TRP A 190 -30.46 -0.53 8.01
C TRP A 190 -30.45 -1.51 6.84
N ASN A 191 -30.52 -0.96 5.63
CA ASN A 191 -30.40 -1.72 4.39
C ASN A 191 -28.92 -1.90 4.04
N ARG A 192 -28.47 -3.16 3.77
CA ARG A 192 -27.10 -3.51 3.38
C ARG A 192 -26.54 -2.66 2.22
N LYS A 193 -27.43 -2.23 1.29
CA LYS A 193 -27.03 -1.37 0.16
C LYS A 193 -26.59 0.03 0.61
N ARG A 194 -27.24 0.62 1.62
CA ARG A 194 -26.84 1.92 2.18
C ARG A 194 -25.49 1.84 2.88
N PHE A 195 -25.23 0.73 3.58
CA PHE A 195 -23.95 0.52 4.23
C PHE A 195 -22.79 0.53 3.22
N ALA A 196 -22.90 -0.22 2.12
CA ALA A 196 -21.88 -0.26 1.09
C ALA A 196 -21.58 1.12 0.49
N VAL A 197 -22.63 1.91 0.20
CA VAL A 197 -22.46 3.27 -0.35
C VAL A 197 -21.77 4.20 0.66
N ILE A 198 -22.18 4.16 1.93
CA ILE A 198 -21.59 5.02 2.98
C ILE A 198 -20.13 4.60 3.24
N SER A 199 -19.84 3.29 3.29
CA SER A 199 -18.48 2.79 3.45
C SER A 199 -17.58 3.23 2.30
N LEU A 200 -18.08 3.20 1.07
CA LEU A 200 -17.34 3.63 -0.11
C LEU A 200 -17.11 5.15 -0.10
N ALA A 201 -18.12 5.93 0.23
CA ALA A 201 -18.00 7.39 0.38
C ALA A 201 -16.98 7.75 1.48
N PHE A 202 -17.01 7.01 2.60
CA PHE A 202 -16.03 7.16 3.66
C PHE A 202 -14.61 6.80 3.20
N CYS A 203 -14.46 5.71 2.45
CA CYS A 203 -13.19 5.28 1.87
C CYS A 203 -12.55 6.41 1.03
N PHE A 204 -13.30 6.96 0.07
CA PHE A 204 -12.79 8.02 -0.79
C PHE A 204 -12.53 9.33 -0.05
N PHE A 205 -13.42 9.71 0.87
CA PHE A 205 -13.20 10.89 1.71
C PHE A 205 -11.91 10.75 2.53
N TYR A 206 -11.67 9.57 3.06
CA TYR A 206 -10.52 9.30 3.90
C TYR A 206 -9.22 9.28 3.09
N ALA A 207 -9.23 8.67 1.90
CA ALA A 207 -8.11 8.69 0.97
C ALA A 207 -7.78 10.14 0.55
N TYR A 208 -8.79 10.93 0.22
CA TYR A 208 -8.63 12.35 -0.12
C TYR A 208 -7.97 13.16 1.03
N VAL A 209 -8.43 12.96 2.27
CA VAL A 209 -7.83 13.64 3.44
C VAL A 209 -6.39 13.18 3.67
N ALA A 210 -6.10 11.89 3.47
CA ALA A 210 -4.74 11.35 3.60
C ALA A 210 -3.77 12.01 2.59
N GLU A 211 -4.21 12.22 1.37
CA GLU A 211 -3.44 12.85 0.30
C GLU A 211 -3.27 14.36 0.53
N GLU A 212 -4.37 15.11 0.59
CA GLU A 212 -4.36 16.57 0.61
C GLU A 212 -3.81 17.18 1.91
N VAL A 213 -4.11 16.55 3.06
CA VAL A 213 -3.72 17.11 4.37
C VAL A 213 -2.36 16.59 4.82
N PHE A 214 -2.10 15.32 4.61
CA PHE A 214 -0.89 14.67 5.12
C PHE A 214 0.16 14.42 4.04
N GLY A 215 -0.23 14.35 2.75
CA GLY A 215 0.68 14.03 1.65
C GLY A 215 1.29 12.63 1.81
N VAL A 216 0.47 11.66 2.24
CA VAL A 216 0.90 10.29 2.56
C VAL A 216 0.31 9.28 1.57
N ALA A 217 -0.56 9.71 0.67
CA ALA A 217 -1.22 8.83 -0.28
C ALA A 217 -0.49 8.67 -1.61
N ASP A 218 0.51 9.51 -1.89
CA ASP A 218 1.35 9.45 -3.10
C ASP A 218 2.33 8.25 -3.09
N ILE A 219 2.19 7.38 -2.11
CA ILE A 219 3.02 6.20 -1.88
C ILE A 219 2.11 4.98 -1.67
#